data_a65c8d4d2a57d2a24866b072e447b17a
#
_entry.id   a65c8d4d2a57d2a24866b072e447b17a
#
_cell.length_a   1.000
_cell.length_b   1.000
_cell.length_c   1.000
_cell.angle_alpha   90.00
_cell.angle_beta   90.00
_cell.angle_gamma   90.00
#
_symmetry.space_group_name_H-M   'P 1'
#
loop_
_entity.id
_entity.type
_entity.pdbx_description
1 polymer ?
#
loop_
_entity_poly.entity_id
_entity_poly.type
_entity_poly.pdbx_seq_one_letter_code
_entity_poly.pdbx_strand_id
1 'polypeptide(L)'
;MSNTNDLLNRINAKYSTMSKGHKLLATYITDNYDKAVFLTAAKMGETVGISESTVVRFATSLGYKGYPDFQKALEELVRNKLNSVQRMEVTYGRISQSQILETVLQSDRDKIKTTLEKIDADAFDMAVDTILQSRKIYIVGIRSCAPLASFLAFYMNLMFEDVCLLTTNSSSELFEQMVRIGKDDVIIGISFPRYSMRTLKALEFANNRSAKVITITDSIHSPMNLYSSCNLIADSDMASIVDSLVAPLSVINALVVALCMKKQKEVAGTLTMLEDIWDEYQVYENDEINYIDDSIKVHYAKLGDIDNE
;
A
#
# COMPACT_ATOMS: atom_id res chain seq x y z
N MET A 1 1.70 -16.33 -12.05
CA MET A 1 3.08 -15.92 -12.38
C MET A 1 3.04 -14.43 -12.62
N SER A 2 3.61 -13.66 -11.69
CA SER A 2 3.41 -12.22 -11.56
C SER A 2 4.00 -11.41 -12.72
N ASN A 3 3.27 -10.38 -13.09
CA ASN A 3 3.59 -9.38 -14.13
C ASN A 3 4.89 -8.57 -13.93
N THR A 4 5.64 -8.81 -12.87
CA THR A 4 6.95 -8.16 -12.64
C THR A 4 7.95 -8.46 -13.75
N ASN A 5 7.66 -9.47 -14.57
CA ASN A 5 8.41 -9.83 -15.78
C ASN A 5 7.71 -9.36 -17.08
N ASP A 6 6.61 -8.62 -17.02
CA ASP A 6 5.83 -8.32 -18.23
C ASP A 6 6.67 -7.51 -19.24
N LEU A 7 7.35 -6.46 -18.82
CA LEU A 7 8.21 -5.66 -19.69
C LEU A 7 9.36 -6.50 -20.28
N LEU A 8 10.08 -7.25 -19.47
CA LEU A 8 11.17 -8.11 -19.96
C LEU A 8 10.65 -9.26 -20.83
N ASN A 9 9.49 -9.82 -20.48
CA ASN A 9 8.85 -10.84 -21.26
C ASN A 9 8.39 -10.30 -22.62
N ARG A 10 7.83 -9.08 -22.68
CA ARG A 10 7.46 -8.41 -23.94
C ARG A 10 8.69 -8.11 -24.80
N ILE A 11 9.79 -7.65 -24.18
CA ILE A 11 11.06 -7.45 -24.87
C ILE A 11 11.55 -8.78 -25.46
N ASN A 12 11.65 -9.83 -24.64
CA ASN A 12 12.14 -11.13 -25.06
C ASN A 12 11.29 -11.77 -26.15
N ALA A 13 9.96 -11.71 -26.01
CA ALA A 13 9.03 -12.28 -27.01
C ALA A 13 9.17 -11.64 -28.40
N LYS A 14 9.52 -10.35 -28.45
CA LYS A 14 9.67 -9.60 -29.72
C LYS A 14 11.11 -9.45 -30.19
N TYR A 15 12.10 -9.82 -29.37
CA TYR A 15 13.52 -9.55 -29.63
C TYR A 15 13.98 -10.06 -31.00
N SER A 16 13.58 -11.25 -31.41
CA SER A 16 13.98 -11.86 -32.68
C SER A 16 13.55 -11.03 -33.88
N THR A 17 12.36 -10.40 -33.84
CA THR A 17 11.75 -9.61 -34.91
C THR A 17 12.11 -8.12 -34.88
N MET A 18 12.86 -7.69 -33.86
CA MET A 18 13.23 -6.28 -33.66
C MET A 18 14.23 -5.81 -34.71
N SER A 19 14.09 -4.54 -35.14
CA SER A 19 15.11 -3.82 -35.92
C SER A 19 16.43 -3.69 -35.15
N LYS A 20 17.53 -3.39 -35.84
CA LYS A 20 18.86 -3.21 -35.22
C LYS A 20 18.81 -2.16 -34.07
N GLY A 21 18.16 -1.01 -34.29
CA GLY A 21 18.04 0.03 -33.26
C GLY A 21 17.19 -0.42 -32.06
N HIS A 22 16.10 -1.16 -32.29
CA HIS A 22 15.29 -1.73 -31.20
C HIS A 22 16.04 -2.80 -30.42
N LYS A 23 16.89 -3.62 -31.06
CA LYS A 23 17.74 -4.60 -30.37
C LYS A 23 18.76 -3.92 -29.47
N LEU A 24 19.39 -2.83 -29.93
CA LEU A 24 20.30 -2.03 -29.09
C LEU A 24 19.60 -1.48 -27.84
N LEU A 25 18.39 -0.93 -28.01
CA LEU A 25 17.56 -0.48 -26.89
C LEU A 25 17.20 -1.61 -25.93
N ALA A 26 16.72 -2.73 -26.48
CA ALA A 26 16.34 -3.90 -25.69
C ALA A 26 17.50 -4.40 -24.84
N THR A 27 18.68 -4.53 -25.42
CA THR A 27 19.91 -4.95 -24.74
C THR A 27 20.30 -3.94 -23.66
N TYR A 28 20.36 -2.63 -24.02
CA TYR A 28 20.69 -1.59 -23.06
C TYR A 28 19.74 -1.58 -21.85
N ILE A 29 18.43 -1.65 -22.11
CA ILE A 29 17.41 -1.65 -21.03
C ILE A 29 17.53 -2.92 -20.17
N THR A 30 17.78 -4.08 -20.77
CA THR A 30 17.92 -5.32 -20.01
C THR A 30 19.13 -5.32 -19.11
N ASP A 31 20.24 -4.78 -19.60
CA ASP A 31 21.53 -4.78 -18.88
C ASP A 31 21.66 -3.61 -17.90
N ASN A 32 20.93 -2.49 -18.14
CA ASN A 32 21.05 -1.26 -17.38
C ASN A 32 19.68 -0.67 -17.02
N TYR A 33 18.72 -1.52 -16.63
CA TYR A 33 17.37 -1.06 -16.30
C TYR A 33 17.35 -0.02 -15.17
N ASP A 34 18.28 -0.13 -14.23
CA ASP A 34 18.50 0.78 -13.12
C ASP A 34 18.88 2.21 -13.55
N LYS A 35 19.56 2.35 -14.69
CA LYS A 35 19.92 3.64 -15.31
C LYS A 35 18.89 4.08 -16.34
N ALA A 36 18.38 3.13 -17.11
CA ALA A 36 17.43 3.39 -18.21
C ALA A 36 16.14 4.06 -17.74
N VAL A 37 15.64 3.70 -16.56
CA VAL A 37 14.42 4.25 -15.95
C VAL A 37 14.44 5.78 -15.80
N PHE A 38 15.64 6.36 -15.68
CA PHE A 38 15.82 7.79 -15.44
C PHE A 38 16.07 8.63 -16.69
N LEU A 39 16.19 7.98 -17.82
CA LEU A 39 16.45 8.68 -19.07
C LEU A 39 15.13 9.14 -19.71
N THR A 40 15.12 10.34 -20.23
CA THR A 40 14.09 10.76 -21.19
C THR A 40 14.27 10.03 -22.50
N ALA A 41 13.25 10.00 -23.37
CA ALA A 41 13.37 9.38 -24.69
C ALA A 41 14.55 9.94 -25.49
N ALA A 42 14.75 11.25 -25.44
CA ALA A 42 15.88 11.92 -26.09
C ALA A 42 17.22 11.44 -25.52
N LYS A 43 17.35 11.42 -24.19
CA LYS A 43 18.60 11.03 -23.52
C LYS A 43 18.91 9.54 -23.69
N MET A 44 17.87 8.71 -23.69
CA MET A 44 18.02 7.27 -23.99
C MET A 44 18.49 7.05 -25.44
N GLY A 45 17.92 7.82 -26.39
CA GLY A 45 18.35 7.80 -27.79
C GLY A 45 19.83 8.17 -27.93
N GLU A 46 20.26 9.25 -27.29
CA GLU A 46 21.65 9.70 -27.24
C GLU A 46 22.57 8.63 -26.64
N THR A 47 22.18 8.04 -25.50
CA THR A 47 22.97 7.02 -24.79
C THR A 47 23.19 5.76 -25.63
N VAL A 48 22.16 5.34 -26.39
CA VAL A 48 22.19 4.12 -27.20
C VAL A 48 22.66 4.37 -28.64
N GLY A 49 22.81 5.65 -29.03
CA GLY A 49 23.23 6.04 -30.38
C GLY A 49 22.12 5.91 -31.44
N ILE A 50 20.89 6.20 -31.09
CA ILE A 50 19.72 6.17 -31.99
C ILE A 50 18.85 7.42 -31.81
N SER A 51 17.91 7.66 -32.74
CA SER A 51 17.01 8.82 -32.63
C SER A 51 15.94 8.65 -31.54
N GLU A 52 15.51 9.75 -30.93
CA GLU A 52 14.39 9.80 -29.98
C GLU A 52 13.12 9.14 -30.55
N SER A 53 12.82 9.41 -31.84
CA SER A 53 11.67 8.81 -32.50
C SER A 53 11.75 7.28 -32.59
N THR A 54 12.96 6.71 -32.61
CA THR A 54 13.16 5.26 -32.55
C THR A 54 12.86 4.72 -31.14
N VAL A 55 13.22 5.48 -30.10
CA VAL A 55 12.90 5.13 -28.70
C VAL A 55 11.38 5.12 -28.48
N VAL A 56 10.67 6.15 -28.96
CA VAL A 56 9.20 6.21 -28.87
C VAL A 56 8.55 5.06 -29.65
N ARG A 57 9.02 4.76 -30.87
CA ARG A 57 8.52 3.61 -31.64
C ARG A 57 8.82 2.26 -30.99
N PHE A 58 9.93 2.13 -30.28
CA PHE A 58 10.20 0.93 -29.49
C PHE A 58 9.15 0.73 -28.40
N ALA A 59 8.82 1.76 -27.63
CA ALA A 59 7.78 1.71 -26.60
C ALA A 59 6.43 1.27 -27.20
N THR A 60 6.00 1.88 -28.32
CA THR A 60 4.74 1.52 -28.96
C THR A 60 4.77 0.12 -29.58
N SER A 61 5.92 -0.33 -30.06
CA SER A 61 6.08 -1.71 -30.57
C SER A 61 5.91 -2.77 -29.48
N LEU A 62 6.19 -2.43 -28.22
CA LEU A 62 5.97 -3.28 -27.05
C LEU A 62 4.54 -3.23 -26.52
N GLY A 63 3.67 -2.37 -27.09
CA GLY A 63 2.25 -2.25 -26.74
C GLY A 63 1.95 -1.14 -25.73
N TYR A 64 2.89 -0.23 -25.50
CA TYR A 64 2.68 0.96 -24.67
C TYR A 64 2.11 2.10 -25.49
N LYS A 65 1.35 3.02 -24.86
CA LYS A 65 0.77 4.20 -25.53
C LYS A 65 1.83 5.20 -26.01
N GLY A 66 3.03 5.13 -25.47
CA GLY A 66 4.17 5.98 -25.79
C GLY A 66 5.29 5.79 -24.77
N TYR A 67 6.32 6.63 -24.87
CA TYR A 67 7.47 6.56 -23.96
C TYR A 67 7.11 6.79 -22.48
N PRO A 68 6.23 7.75 -22.09
CA PRO A 68 5.84 7.92 -20.69
C PRO A 68 5.19 6.68 -20.08
N ASP A 69 4.36 5.98 -20.83
CA ASP A 69 3.70 4.74 -20.38
C ASP A 69 4.72 3.59 -20.24
N PHE A 70 5.64 3.49 -21.19
CA PHE A 70 6.78 2.56 -21.12
C PHE A 70 7.70 2.87 -19.93
N GLN A 71 7.98 4.14 -19.65
CA GLN A 71 8.82 4.58 -18.55
C GLN A 71 8.21 4.16 -17.19
N LYS A 72 6.89 4.29 -17.02
CA LYS A 72 6.18 3.79 -15.83
C LYS A 72 6.36 2.28 -15.65
N ALA A 73 6.23 1.50 -16.73
CA ALA A 73 6.45 0.05 -16.66
C ALA A 73 7.91 -0.29 -16.32
N LEU A 74 8.86 0.52 -16.77
CA LEU A 74 10.28 0.39 -16.41
C LEU A 74 10.53 0.78 -14.96
N GLU A 75 9.84 1.81 -14.46
CA GLU A 75 9.87 2.19 -13.03
C GLU A 75 9.34 1.07 -12.14
N GLU A 76 8.23 0.42 -12.50
CA GLU A 76 7.72 -0.75 -11.79
C GLU A 76 8.70 -1.93 -11.77
N LEU A 77 9.35 -2.21 -12.91
CA LEU A 77 10.38 -3.24 -13.00
C LEU A 77 11.55 -2.94 -12.06
N VAL A 78 12.06 -1.72 -12.10
CA VAL A 78 13.19 -1.24 -11.29
C VAL A 78 12.84 -1.29 -9.81
N ARG A 79 11.66 -0.80 -9.42
CA ARG A 79 11.18 -0.78 -8.05
C ARG A 79 11.20 -2.16 -7.40
N ASN A 80 10.91 -3.20 -8.16
CA ASN A 80 10.90 -4.58 -7.67
C ASN A 80 12.29 -5.24 -7.64
N LYS A 81 13.24 -4.78 -8.45
CA LYS A 81 14.57 -5.40 -8.61
C LYS A 81 15.70 -4.69 -7.88
N LEU A 82 15.61 -3.37 -7.64
CA LEU A 82 16.68 -2.64 -6.98
C LEU A 82 16.88 -3.11 -5.54
N ASN A 83 18.11 -3.38 -5.17
CA ASN A 83 18.50 -3.53 -3.78
C ASN A 83 18.56 -2.16 -3.06
N SER A 84 18.73 -2.16 -1.74
CA SER A 84 18.68 -0.91 -0.95
C SER A 84 19.81 0.06 -1.31
N VAL A 85 20.97 -0.43 -1.71
CA VAL A 85 22.12 0.41 -2.12
C VAL A 85 21.82 1.10 -3.45
N GLN A 86 21.34 0.34 -4.44
CA GLN A 86 20.94 0.89 -5.74
C GLN A 86 19.81 1.93 -5.61
N ARG A 87 18.85 1.71 -4.70
CA ARG A 87 17.79 2.70 -4.39
C ARG A 87 18.39 4.02 -3.88
N MET A 88 19.36 3.93 -3.01
CA MET A 88 20.07 5.09 -2.46
C MET A 88 20.85 5.85 -3.55
N GLU A 89 21.63 5.14 -4.38
CA GLU A 89 22.38 5.72 -5.49
C GLU A 89 21.51 6.48 -6.48
N VAL A 90 20.35 5.92 -6.80
CA VAL A 90 19.33 6.55 -7.66
C VAL A 90 18.86 7.89 -7.13
N THR A 91 18.71 8.02 -5.82
CA THR A 91 18.20 9.23 -5.17
C THR A 91 19.26 10.32 -5.05
N TYR A 92 20.51 9.94 -4.77
CA TYR A 92 21.60 10.90 -4.58
C TYR A 92 21.86 11.81 -5.80
N GLY A 93 21.53 11.36 -6.99
CA GLY A 93 21.69 12.15 -8.22
C GLY A 93 20.50 13.05 -8.59
N ARG A 94 19.37 12.97 -7.85
CA ARG A 94 18.10 13.55 -8.28
C ARG A 94 17.60 14.71 -7.44
N ILE A 95 17.88 14.69 -6.14
CA ILE A 95 17.31 15.67 -5.21
C ILE A 95 18.46 16.44 -4.58
N SER A 96 18.45 17.78 -4.73
CA SER A 96 19.38 18.62 -4.00
C SER A 96 19.02 18.60 -2.51
N GLN A 97 20.03 18.60 -1.65
CA GLN A 97 19.83 18.54 -0.19
C GLN A 97 18.94 19.66 0.33
N SER A 98 18.97 20.84 -0.29
CA SER A 98 18.14 22.00 0.06
C SER A 98 16.66 21.86 -0.31
N GLN A 99 16.30 20.93 -1.19
CA GLN A 99 14.92 20.73 -1.70
C GLN A 99 14.28 19.44 -1.23
N ILE A 100 14.96 18.64 -0.37
CA ILE A 100 14.48 17.32 0.05
C ILE A 100 13.09 17.42 0.67
N LEU A 101 12.88 18.31 1.64
CA LEU A 101 11.61 18.44 2.35
C LEU A 101 10.45 18.73 1.38
N GLU A 102 10.62 19.74 0.54
CA GLU A 102 9.60 20.15 -0.43
C GLU A 102 9.31 19.01 -1.42
N THR A 103 10.35 18.38 -1.97
CA THR A 103 10.22 17.30 -2.95
C THR A 103 9.46 16.09 -2.36
N VAL A 104 9.78 15.69 -1.13
CA VAL A 104 9.13 14.56 -0.47
C VAL A 104 7.66 14.88 -0.19
N LEU A 105 7.35 16.04 0.41
CA LEU A 105 5.97 16.42 0.72
C LEU A 105 5.11 16.61 -0.53
N GLN A 106 5.66 17.16 -1.61
CA GLN A 106 4.96 17.25 -2.89
C GLN A 106 4.69 15.87 -3.49
N SER A 107 5.67 14.96 -3.45
CA SER A 107 5.50 13.59 -3.89
C SER A 107 4.41 12.88 -3.09
N ASP A 108 4.43 12.99 -1.76
CA ASP A 108 3.43 12.40 -0.87
C ASP A 108 2.01 12.90 -1.15
N ARG A 109 1.85 14.22 -1.34
CA ARG A 109 0.58 14.83 -1.78
C ARG A 109 0.08 14.22 -3.09
N ASP A 110 0.98 14.06 -4.08
CA ASP A 110 0.62 13.52 -5.38
C ASP A 110 0.25 12.02 -5.30
N LYS A 111 0.85 11.26 -4.36
CA LYS A 111 0.45 9.86 -4.07
C LYS A 111 -0.96 9.77 -3.49
N ILE A 112 -1.30 10.62 -2.53
CA ILE A 112 -2.66 10.69 -1.99
C ILE A 112 -3.65 11.02 -3.11
N LYS A 113 -3.36 12.04 -3.93
CA LYS A 113 -4.21 12.44 -5.05
C LYS A 113 -4.41 11.30 -6.05
N THR A 114 -3.32 10.66 -6.47
CA THR A 114 -3.38 9.53 -7.42
C THR A 114 -4.18 8.35 -6.84
N THR A 115 -4.03 8.07 -5.56
CA THR A 115 -4.80 7.03 -4.87
C THR A 115 -6.28 7.37 -4.86
N LEU A 116 -6.65 8.61 -4.52
CA LEU A 116 -8.05 9.07 -4.52
C LEU A 116 -8.70 8.95 -5.91
N GLU A 117 -7.94 9.23 -6.98
CA GLU A 117 -8.43 9.14 -8.35
C GLU A 117 -8.61 7.71 -8.87
N LYS A 118 -7.93 6.73 -8.26
CA LYS A 118 -7.85 5.35 -8.76
C LYS A 118 -8.45 4.29 -7.85
N ILE A 119 -8.67 4.63 -6.57
CA ILE A 119 -9.20 3.66 -5.61
C ILE A 119 -10.59 3.19 -6.03
N ASP A 120 -10.80 1.90 -5.96
CA ASP A 120 -12.11 1.28 -6.25
C ASP A 120 -13.00 1.41 -5.00
N ALA A 121 -14.05 2.24 -5.10
CA ALA A 121 -14.98 2.48 -4.01
C ALA A 121 -15.79 1.22 -3.66
N ASP A 122 -16.18 0.40 -4.66
CA ASP A 122 -16.91 -0.84 -4.43
C ASP A 122 -16.03 -1.86 -3.67
N ALA A 123 -14.74 -1.93 -4.02
CA ALA A 123 -13.77 -2.75 -3.29
C ALA A 123 -13.58 -2.24 -1.85
N PHE A 124 -13.59 -0.92 -1.63
CA PHE A 124 -13.51 -0.35 -0.29
C PHE A 124 -14.73 -0.71 0.55
N ASP A 125 -15.92 -0.54 0.03
CA ASP A 125 -17.18 -0.90 0.72
C ASP A 125 -17.24 -2.41 1.00
N MET A 126 -16.81 -3.25 0.05
CA MET A 126 -16.69 -4.69 0.25
C MET A 126 -15.71 -5.05 1.37
N ALA A 127 -14.60 -4.32 1.49
CA ALA A 127 -13.64 -4.53 2.58
C ALA A 127 -14.27 -4.20 3.93
N VAL A 128 -14.97 -3.06 4.04
CA VAL A 128 -15.69 -2.65 5.26
C VAL A 128 -16.70 -3.73 5.67
N ASP A 129 -17.56 -4.15 4.74
CA ASP A 129 -18.60 -5.15 5.03
C ASP A 129 -18.02 -6.52 5.41
N THR A 130 -16.93 -6.92 4.75
CA THR A 130 -16.22 -8.16 5.06
C THR A 130 -15.65 -8.15 6.48
N ILE A 131 -15.07 -7.04 6.91
CA ILE A 131 -14.53 -6.88 8.26
C ILE A 131 -15.66 -6.91 9.29
N LEU A 132 -16.74 -6.20 9.06
CA LEU A 132 -17.90 -6.14 9.98
C LEU A 132 -18.56 -7.50 10.21
N GLN A 133 -18.57 -8.36 9.19
CA GLN A 133 -19.17 -9.69 9.24
C GLN A 133 -18.23 -10.77 9.77
N SER A 134 -16.95 -10.47 9.94
CA SER A 134 -15.97 -11.47 10.37
C SER A 134 -16.06 -11.77 11.86
N ARG A 135 -15.82 -13.03 12.21
CA ARG A 135 -15.70 -13.50 13.60
C ARG A 135 -14.40 -13.02 14.22
N LYS A 136 -13.29 -13.10 13.47
CA LYS A 136 -11.94 -12.73 13.90
C LYS A 136 -11.18 -12.04 12.79
N ILE A 137 -10.44 -11.02 13.17
CA ILE A 137 -9.64 -10.20 12.25
C ILE A 137 -8.16 -10.49 12.49
N TYR A 138 -7.47 -10.98 11.46
CA TYR A 138 -6.03 -11.12 11.45
C TYR A 138 -5.42 -9.99 10.64
N ILE A 139 -4.33 -9.39 11.14
CA ILE A 139 -3.64 -8.29 10.45
C ILE A 139 -2.17 -8.67 10.31
N VAL A 140 -1.62 -8.56 9.10
CA VAL A 140 -0.22 -8.86 8.82
C VAL A 140 0.42 -7.77 7.96
N GLY A 141 1.49 -7.21 8.47
CA GLY A 141 2.40 -6.31 7.77
C GLY A 141 3.79 -6.48 8.35
N ILE A 142 4.81 -6.68 7.49
CA ILE A 142 6.15 -7.05 7.95
C ILE A 142 7.16 -6.00 7.49
N ARG A 143 8.21 -5.76 8.28
CA ARG A 143 9.27 -4.77 8.04
C ARG A 143 8.68 -3.34 8.01
N SER A 144 8.87 -2.58 6.92
CA SER A 144 8.35 -1.21 6.77
C SER A 144 6.83 -1.12 6.83
N CYS A 145 6.11 -2.21 6.57
CA CYS A 145 4.66 -2.27 6.70
C CYS A 145 4.16 -2.63 8.12
N ALA A 146 5.05 -3.05 9.03
CA ALA A 146 4.67 -3.38 10.40
C ALA A 146 4.04 -2.19 11.16
N PRO A 147 4.55 -0.95 11.05
CA PRO A 147 3.89 0.21 11.66
C PRO A 147 2.46 0.43 11.18
N LEU A 148 2.18 0.22 9.88
CA LEU A 148 0.81 0.34 9.33
C LEU A 148 -0.11 -0.74 9.89
N ALA A 149 0.38 -1.97 9.99
CA ALA A 149 -0.36 -3.08 10.57
C ALA A 149 -0.65 -2.85 12.07
N SER A 150 0.33 -2.33 12.82
CA SER A 150 0.17 -1.98 14.24
C SER A 150 -0.81 -0.83 14.42
N PHE A 151 -0.74 0.19 13.57
CA PHE A 151 -1.67 1.32 13.59
C PHE A 151 -3.11 0.84 13.34
N LEU A 152 -3.32 0.03 12.30
CA LEU A 152 -4.63 -0.54 12.01
C LEU A 152 -5.12 -1.39 13.17
N ALA A 153 -4.29 -2.29 13.71
CA ALA A 153 -4.65 -3.16 14.82
C ALA A 153 -5.02 -2.38 16.09
N PHE A 154 -4.33 -1.28 16.37
CA PHE A 154 -4.66 -0.41 17.50
C PHE A 154 -6.12 0.05 17.44
N TYR A 155 -6.55 0.64 16.31
CA TYR A 155 -7.91 1.11 16.16
C TYR A 155 -8.94 -0.03 16.04
N MET A 156 -8.58 -1.15 15.40
CA MET A 156 -9.46 -2.32 15.34
C MET A 156 -9.78 -2.89 16.73
N ASN A 157 -8.83 -2.89 17.66
CA ASN A 157 -9.04 -3.34 19.04
C ASN A 157 -10.00 -2.44 19.85
N LEU A 158 -10.24 -1.20 19.41
CA LEU A 158 -11.27 -0.35 20.01
C LEU A 158 -12.69 -0.72 19.55
N MET A 159 -12.80 -1.42 18.42
CA MET A 159 -14.06 -1.71 17.74
C MET A 159 -14.46 -3.19 17.77
N PHE A 160 -13.50 -4.09 17.88
CA PHE A 160 -13.68 -5.53 17.75
C PHE A 160 -12.99 -6.29 18.89
N GLU A 161 -13.66 -7.32 19.39
CA GLU A 161 -13.15 -8.13 20.52
C GLU A 161 -12.01 -9.09 20.12
N ASP A 162 -12.00 -9.56 18.88
CA ASP A 162 -11.06 -10.62 18.46
C ASP A 162 -10.19 -10.16 17.27
N VAL A 163 -9.16 -9.38 17.58
CA VAL A 163 -8.17 -8.89 16.62
C VAL A 163 -6.81 -9.51 16.92
N CYS A 164 -6.17 -10.07 15.92
CA CYS A 164 -4.86 -10.70 16.02
C CYS A 164 -3.85 -10.03 15.09
N LEU A 165 -2.95 -9.23 15.65
CA LEU A 165 -1.81 -8.67 14.93
C LEU A 165 -0.67 -9.70 14.86
N LEU A 166 -0.32 -10.12 13.65
CA LEU A 166 0.75 -11.09 13.39
C LEU A 166 2.10 -10.37 13.36
N THR A 167 2.81 -10.32 14.50
CA THR A 167 4.06 -9.55 14.67
C THR A 167 5.32 -10.40 14.65
N THR A 168 5.20 -11.73 14.60
CA THR A 168 6.34 -12.64 14.73
C THR A 168 7.32 -12.57 13.56
N ASN A 169 8.60 -12.74 13.89
CA ASN A 169 9.68 -12.91 12.93
C ASN A 169 9.91 -14.39 12.54
N SER A 170 9.27 -15.33 13.22
CA SER A 170 9.32 -16.76 12.95
C SER A 170 8.18 -17.19 12.00
N SER A 171 8.51 -17.97 10.98
CA SER A 171 7.48 -18.51 10.08
C SER A 171 6.63 -19.58 10.75
N SER A 172 7.18 -20.34 11.70
CA SER A 172 6.40 -21.35 12.46
C SER A 172 5.36 -20.67 13.35
N GLU A 173 5.78 -19.69 14.16
CA GLU A 173 4.88 -18.92 15.01
C GLU A 173 3.77 -18.22 14.25
N LEU A 174 4.08 -17.72 13.02
CA LEU A 174 3.07 -17.12 12.16
C LEU A 174 1.91 -18.08 11.89
N PHE A 175 2.22 -19.34 11.52
CA PHE A 175 1.20 -20.35 11.26
C PHE A 175 0.53 -20.86 12.54
N GLU A 176 1.25 -20.93 13.67
CA GLU A 176 0.69 -21.26 14.97
C GLU A 176 -0.37 -20.24 15.40
N GLN A 177 -0.11 -18.93 15.24
CA GLN A 177 -1.09 -17.87 15.50
C GLN A 177 -2.32 -17.96 14.58
N MET A 178 -2.14 -18.48 13.37
CA MET A 178 -3.19 -18.63 12.35
C MET A 178 -3.82 -20.01 12.29
N VAL A 179 -3.46 -20.94 13.18
CA VAL A 179 -3.89 -22.36 13.08
C VAL A 179 -5.40 -22.57 13.02
N ARG A 180 -6.18 -21.67 13.63
CA ARG A 180 -7.65 -21.71 13.72
C ARG A 180 -8.36 -20.82 12.71
N ILE A 181 -7.64 -20.16 11.80
CA ILE A 181 -8.25 -19.30 10.78
C ILE A 181 -9.16 -20.14 9.87
N GLY A 182 -10.32 -19.62 9.51
CA GLY A 182 -11.31 -20.30 8.70
C GLY A 182 -12.26 -19.37 7.96
N LYS A 183 -13.33 -19.94 7.41
CA LYS A 183 -14.28 -19.25 6.49
C LYS A 183 -14.97 -18.01 7.06
N ASP A 184 -15.13 -17.97 8.38
CA ASP A 184 -15.80 -16.89 9.09
C ASP A 184 -14.83 -15.79 9.56
N ASP A 185 -13.56 -15.90 9.21
CA ASP A 185 -12.50 -14.99 9.59
C ASP A 185 -12.02 -14.16 8.39
N VAL A 186 -11.38 -13.02 8.68
CA VAL A 186 -10.72 -12.18 7.69
C VAL A 186 -9.25 -11.99 8.03
N ILE A 187 -8.40 -11.95 7.01
CA ILE A 187 -7.02 -11.48 7.14
C ILE A 187 -6.81 -10.24 6.29
N ILE A 188 -6.20 -9.22 6.87
CA ILE A 188 -5.78 -8.00 6.19
C ILE A 188 -4.27 -8.02 6.03
N GLY A 189 -3.81 -8.13 4.78
CA GLY A 189 -2.40 -8.15 4.44
C GLY A 189 -1.91 -6.81 3.89
N ILE A 190 -0.86 -6.25 4.47
CA ILE A 190 -0.26 -4.98 4.06
C ILE A 190 1.15 -5.25 3.55
N SER A 191 1.41 -5.03 2.26
CA SER A 191 2.75 -5.16 1.69
C SER A 191 2.89 -4.40 0.38
N PHE A 192 4.04 -3.78 0.21
CA PHE A 192 4.42 -2.97 -0.94
C PHE A 192 5.70 -3.52 -1.59
N PRO A 193 6.12 -3.02 -2.75
CA PRO A 193 7.28 -3.52 -3.47
C PRO A 193 8.52 -3.72 -2.63
N ARG A 194 9.19 -4.73 -2.95
CA ARG A 194 9.88 -5.87 -2.37
C ARG A 194 8.99 -6.63 -1.40
N TYR A 195 7.81 -7.06 -1.91
CA TYR A 195 6.77 -7.77 -1.15
C TYR A 195 7.34 -8.84 -0.22
N SER A 196 6.83 -8.90 1.00
CA SER A 196 7.26 -9.88 1.99
C SER A 196 6.73 -11.28 1.67
N MET A 197 7.64 -12.23 1.48
CA MET A 197 7.26 -13.65 1.28
C MET A 197 6.49 -14.22 2.49
N ARG A 198 6.74 -13.72 3.70
CA ARG A 198 5.97 -14.14 4.89
C ARG A 198 4.53 -13.64 4.82
N THR A 199 4.33 -12.38 4.42
CA THR A 199 2.97 -11.85 4.20
C THR A 199 2.25 -12.67 3.13
N LEU A 200 2.89 -12.94 1.99
CA LEU A 200 2.32 -13.78 0.92
C LEU A 200 1.91 -15.17 1.42
N LYS A 201 2.78 -15.84 2.17
CA LYS A 201 2.48 -17.17 2.74
C LYS A 201 1.35 -17.14 3.77
N ALA A 202 1.23 -16.06 4.54
CA ALA A 202 0.10 -15.90 5.46
C ALA A 202 -1.23 -15.77 4.70
N LEU A 203 -1.25 -14.97 3.62
CA LEU A 203 -2.44 -14.83 2.78
C LEU A 203 -2.80 -16.12 2.05
N GLU A 204 -1.82 -16.83 1.50
CA GLU A 204 -2.01 -18.15 0.88
C GLU A 204 -2.62 -19.14 1.88
N PHE A 205 -2.07 -19.20 3.09
CA PHE A 205 -2.55 -20.09 4.15
C PHE A 205 -3.99 -19.77 4.55
N ALA A 206 -4.35 -18.50 4.68
CA ALA A 206 -5.70 -18.06 4.99
C ALA A 206 -6.68 -18.39 3.86
N ASN A 207 -6.31 -18.09 2.61
CA ASN A 207 -7.12 -18.40 1.44
C ASN A 207 -7.37 -19.90 1.30
N ASN A 208 -6.37 -20.75 1.53
CA ASN A 208 -6.50 -22.22 1.50
C ASN A 208 -7.44 -22.76 2.60
N ARG A 209 -7.75 -21.97 3.63
CA ARG A 209 -8.73 -22.26 4.69
C ARG A 209 -10.06 -21.54 4.48
N SER A 210 -10.27 -20.99 3.30
CA SER A 210 -11.49 -20.25 2.91
C SER A 210 -11.77 -18.98 3.72
N ALA A 211 -10.78 -18.45 4.45
CA ALA A 211 -10.89 -17.16 5.08
C ALA A 211 -10.95 -16.05 4.02
N LYS A 212 -11.61 -14.96 4.34
CA LYS A 212 -11.60 -13.77 3.49
C LYS A 212 -10.25 -13.08 3.56
N VAL A 213 -9.74 -12.63 2.43
CA VAL A 213 -8.43 -11.98 2.32
C VAL A 213 -8.60 -10.58 1.75
N ILE A 214 -8.25 -9.56 2.53
CA ILE A 214 -8.18 -8.17 2.10
C ILE A 214 -6.71 -7.80 1.96
N THR A 215 -6.35 -7.14 0.88
CA THR A 215 -4.97 -6.66 0.68
C THR A 215 -4.93 -5.14 0.56
N ILE A 216 -3.93 -4.54 1.19
CA ILE A 216 -3.55 -3.14 1.01
C ILE A 216 -2.17 -3.14 0.34
N THR A 217 -2.12 -2.71 -0.92
CA THR A 217 -0.93 -2.83 -1.76
C THR A 217 -0.91 -1.72 -2.83
N ASP A 218 0.14 -1.66 -3.65
CA ASP A 218 0.37 -0.57 -4.60
C ASP A 218 -0.22 -0.79 -6.00
N SER A 219 -0.53 -2.01 -6.37
CA SER A 219 -0.91 -2.34 -7.75
C SER A 219 -1.87 -3.52 -7.82
N ILE A 220 -2.79 -3.49 -8.80
CA ILE A 220 -3.63 -4.64 -9.17
C ILE A 220 -2.78 -5.86 -9.61
N HIS A 221 -1.53 -5.63 -9.96
CA HIS A 221 -0.58 -6.68 -10.35
C HIS A 221 0.29 -7.18 -9.20
N SER A 222 0.05 -6.71 -7.98
CA SER A 222 0.74 -7.20 -6.78
C SER A 222 0.56 -8.72 -6.64
N PRO A 223 1.61 -9.47 -6.27
CA PRO A 223 1.50 -10.90 -6.01
C PRO A 223 0.54 -11.23 -4.86
N MET A 224 0.24 -10.26 -3.99
CA MET A 224 -0.74 -10.43 -2.92
C MET A 224 -2.15 -10.66 -3.45
N ASN A 225 -2.47 -10.10 -4.61
CA ASN A 225 -3.79 -10.19 -5.21
C ASN A 225 -4.14 -11.59 -5.75
N LEU A 226 -3.17 -12.49 -5.79
CA LEU A 226 -3.42 -13.91 -6.15
C LEU A 226 -4.33 -14.62 -5.13
N TYR A 227 -4.34 -14.15 -3.89
CA TYR A 227 -5.08 -14.79 -2.78
C TYR A 227 -6.22 -13.92 -2.27
N SER A 228 -6.36 -12.70 -2.75
CA SER A 228 -7.29 -11.72 -2.18
C SER A 228 -8.72 -11.90 -2.67
N SER A 229 -9.65 -11.65 -1.75
CA SER A 229 -11.07 -11.47 -2.04
C SER A 229 -11.38 -10.01 -2.41
N CYS A 230 -10.55 -9.08 -1.91
CA CYS A 230 -10.73 -7.64 -2.09
C CYS A 230 -9.37 -6.93 -2.02
N ASN A 231 -9.17 -5.93 -2.89
CA ASN A 231 -7.89 -5.22 -3.00
C ASN A 231 -8.08 -3.72 -2.81
N LEU A 232 -7.43 -3.16 -1.82
CA LEU A 232 -7.32 -1.73 -1.62
C LEU A 232 -5.98 -1.24 -2.19
N ILE A 233 -6.05 -0.57 -3.32
CA ILE A 233 -4.86 -0.12 -4.04
C ILE A 233 -4.52 1.30 -3.59
N ALA A 234 -3.34 1.47 -3.01
CA ALA A 234 -2.80 2.74 -2.58
C ALA A 234 -1.44 3.00 -3.25
N ASP A 235 -1.29 4.15 -3.88
CA ASP A 235 -0.06 4.49 -4.58
C ASP A 235 1.10 4.64 -3.58
N SER A 236 2.18 3.92 -3.84
CA SER A 236 3.39 3.94 -3.03
C SER A 236 4.58 4.02 -3.97
N ASP A 237 5.50 4.90 -3.68
CA ASP A 237 6.70 5.09 -4.49
C ASP A 237 7.92 5.26 -3.61
N MET A 238 9.07 5.02 -4.23
CA MET A 238 10.35 5.06 -3.58
C MET A 238 10.89 6.49 -3.58
N ALA A 239 10.97 7.12 -2.42
CA ALA A 239 11.65 8.40 -2.27
C ALA A 239 13.19 8.23 -2.18
N SER A 240 13.67 7.11 -1.64
CA SER A 240 15.09 6.70 -1.54
C SER A 240 15.15 5.25 -1.08
N ILE A 241 15.77 5.00 0.09
CA ILE A 241 15.64 3.72 0.82
C ILE A 241 14.24 3.56 1.43
N VAL A 242 13.49 4.66 1.52
CA VAL A 242 12.16 4.75 2.13
C VAL A 242 11.13 4.69 1.02
N ASP A 243 10.16 3.80 1.18
CA ASP A 243 8.93 3.81 0.38
C ASP A 243 7.94 4.76 1.06
N SER A 244 7.30 5.66 0.28
CA SER A 244 6.23 6.50 0.82
C SER A 244 5.03 5.63 1.21
N LEU A 245 4.66 5.66 2.47
CA LEU A 245 3.49 4.95 3.01
C LEU A 245 2.34 5.90 3.38
N VAL A 246 2.41 7.14 2.94
CA VAL A 246 1.44 8.19 3.27
C VAL A 246 0.05 7.88 2.67
N ALA A 247 -0.03 7.54 1.40
CA ALA A 247 -1.31 7.16 0.79
C ALA A 247 -1.85 5.82 1.31
N PRO A 248 -1.05 4.76 1.52
CA PRO A 248 -1.45 3.58 2.28
C PRO A 248 -2.04 3.90 3.66
N LEU A 249 -1.39 4.77 4.43
CA LEU A 249 -1.91 5.20 5.74
C LEU A 249 -3.23 5.96 5.60
N SER A 250 -3.39 6.79 4.57
CA SER A 250 -4.64 7.50 4.31
C SER A 250 -5.80 6.54 3.99
N VAL A 251 -5.54 5.45 3.25
CA VAL A 251 -6.54 4.40 2.99
C VAL A 251 -6.90 3.66 4.29
N ILE A 252 -5.91 3.37 5.14
CA ILE A 252 -6.14 2.76 6.45
C ILE A 252 -6.97 3.70 7.35
N ASN A 253 -6.68 5.00 7.37
CA ASN A 253 -7.48 5.98 8.09
C ASN A 253 -8.94 5.97 7.62
N ALA A 254 -9.17 5.99 6.30
CA ALA A 254 -10.51 5.91 5.75
C ALA A 254 -11.24 4.63 6.17
N LEU A 255 -10.54 3.48 6.16
CA LEU A 255 -11.09 2.19 6.60
C LEU A 255 -11.49 2.21 8.09
N VAL A 256 -10.61 2.75 8.95
CA VAL A 256 -10.90 2.92 10.39
C VAL A 256 -12.11 3.82 10.61
N VAL A 257 -12.18 4.97 9.93
CA VAL A 257 -13.32 5.90 10.05
C VAL A 257 -14.62 5.24 9.58
N ALA A 258 -14.61 4.54 8.44
CA ALA A 258 -15.80 3.86 7.93
C ALA A 258 -16.33 2.79 8.90
N LEU A 259 -15.43 1.98 9.48
CA LEU A 259 -15.78 0.98 10.49
C LEU A 259 -16.29 1.62 11.78
N CYS A 260 -15.65 2.70 12.25
CA CYS A 260 -16.09 3.45 13.42
C CYS A 260 -17.51 3.99 13.24
N MET A 261 -17.81 4.56 12.07
CA MET A 261 -19.16 5.06 11.76
C MET A 261 -20.22 3.94 11.77
N LYS A 262 -19.88 2.75 11.30
CA LYS A 262 -20.80 1.59 11.31
C LYS A 262 -20.99 0.98 12.70
N LYS A 263 -20.01 1.13 13.61
CA LYS A 263 -20.02 0.59 14.98
C LYS A 263 -20.05 1.70 16.05
N GLN A 264 -20.66 2.82 15.75
CA GLN A 264 -20.61 4.02 16.57
C GLN A 264 -20.99 3.78 18.05
N LYS A 265 -22.02 2.96 18.32
CA LYS A 265 -22.47 2.68 19.69
C LYS A 265 -21.47 1.86 20.48
N GLU A 266 -20.91 0.81 19.86
CA GLU A 266 -19.90 -0.06 20.49
C GLU A 266 -18.61 0.72 20.76
N VAL A 267 -18.18 1.52 19.78
CA VAL A 267 -16.98 2.35 19.92
C VAL A 267 -17.15 3.38 21.04
N ALA A 268 -18.29 4.07 21.08
CA ALA A 268 -18.57 5.03 22.15
C ALA A 268 -18.53 4.37 23.54
N GLY A 269 -19.13 3.18 23.69
CA GLY A 269 -19.08 2.43 24.93
C GLY A 269 -17.65 2.05 25.36
N THR A 270 -16.83 1.55 24.42
CA THR A 270 -15.43 1.22 24.67
C THR A 270 -14.62 2.45 25.07
N LEU A 271 -14.79 3.57 24.36
CA LEU A 271 -14.08 4.81 24.66
C LEU A 271 -14.47 5.38 26.03
N THR A 272 -15.77 5.35 26.39
CA THR A 272 -16.22 5.78 27.72
C THR A 272 -15.54 4.96 28.82
N MET A 273 -15.51 3.64 28.69
CA MET A 273 -14.80 2.79 29.67
C MET A 273 -13.28 3.09 29.74
N LEU A 274 -12.68 3.40 28.60
CA LEU A 274 -11.26 3.75 28.55
C LEU A 274 -10.99 5.11 29.21
N GLU A 275 -11.82 6.11 28.98
CA GLU A 275 -11.72 7.42 29.64
C GLU A 275 -11.80 7.26 31.17
N ASP A 276 -12.78 6.48 31.69
CA ASP A 276 -12.87 6.19 33.13
C ASP A 276 -11.59 5.53 33.69
N ILE A 277 -11.01 4.57 32.93
CA ILE A 277 -9.76 3.91 33.30
C ILE A 277 -8.57 4.89 33.25
N TRP A 278 -8.50 5.71 32.22
CA TRP A 278 -7.41 6.69 32.08
C TRP A 278 -7.44 7.74 33.17
N ASP A 279 -8.63 8.16 33.61
CA ASP A 279 -8.80 9.05 34.74
C ASP A 279 -8.38 8.37 36.07
N GLU A 280 -8.83 7.13 36.31
CA GLU A 280 -8.48 6.35 37.48
C GLU A 280 -6.97 6.14 37.62
N TYR A 281 -6.29 5.83 36.50
CA TYR A 281 -4.84 5.52 36.47
C TYR A 281 -3.96 6.72 36.09
N GLN A 282 -4.56 7.92 35.91
CA GLN A 282 -3.85 9.16 35.55
C GLN A 282 -2.94 9.02 34.34
N VAL A 283 -3.48 8.39 33.29
CA VAL A 283 -2.75 8.12 32.04
C VAL A 283 -2.43 9.41 31.28
N TYR A 284 -3.28 10.40 31.37
CA TYR A 284 -3.10 11.73 30.79
C TYR A 284 -3.03 12.79 31.89
N GLU A 285 -2.20 13.83 31.70
CA GLU A 285 -2.21 15.00 32.57
C GLU A 285 -3.50 15.79 32.33
N ASN A 286 -4.36 15.83 33.36
CA ASN A 286 -5.69 16.47 33.31
C ASN A 286 -5.65 18.01 33.38
N ASP A 287 -4.48 18.65 33.50
CA ASP A 287 -4.38 20.07 33.82
C ASP A 287 -4.79 21.05 32.70
N GLU A 288 -4.96 20.61 31.47
CA GLU A 288 -5.36 21.50 30.35
C GLU A 288 -6.68 21.15 29.66
N ILE A 289 -7.28 19.98 29.87
CA ILE A 289 -8.47 19.52 29.12
C ILE A 289 -9.80 19.94 29.79
N ASN A 290 -9.78 20.38 31.02
CA ASN A 290 -11.00 20.91 31.70
C ASN A 290 -11.55 22.22 31.11
N TYR A 291 -10.96 22.76 30.04
CA TYR A 291 -11.45 23.94 29.31
C TYR A 291 -12.10 23.61 27.95
N ILE A 292 -12.23 22.34 27.59
CA ILE A 292 -13.10 21.99 26.44
C ILE A 292 -14.54 22.05 26.95
N ASP A 293 -15.03 23.21 26.80
CA ASP A 293 -16.32 23.81 27.03
C ASP A 293 -17.51 22.81 26.94
N ASP A 294 -18.41 22.89 27.90
CA ASP A 294 -19.73 22.25 27.89
C ASP A 294 -20.53 22.46 26.60
N SER A 295 -20.14 23.40 25.74
CA SER A 295 -20.69 23.64 24.41
C SER A 295 -20.55 22.46 23.45
N ILE A 296 -19.49 21.62 23.59
CA ILE A 296 -19.31 20.41 22.75
C ILE A 296 -20.26 19.29 23.20
N LYS A 297 -20.48 19.13 24.51
CA LYS A 297 -21.46 18.16 25.05
C LYS A 297 -22.87 18.46 24.59
N VAL A 298 -23.22 19.74 24.46
CA VAL A 298 -24.53 20.18 23.96
C VAL A 298 -24.73 19.89 22.46
N HIS A 299 -23.62 19.89 21.68
CA HIS A 299 -23.71 19.60 20.25
C HIS A 299 -23.93 18.10 19.96
N TYR A 300 -23.30 17.22 20.73
CA TYR A 300 -23.50 15.76 20.59
C TYR A 300 -24.85 15.29 21.12
N ALA A 301 -25.39 15.91 22.17
CA ALA A 301 -26.74 15.62 22.67
C ALA A 301 -27.84 15.95 21.65
N LYS A 302 -27.63 16.99 20.81
CA LYS A 302 -28.57 17.36 19.74
C LYS A 302 -28.53 16.46 18.51
N LEU A 303 -27.42 15.70 18.31
CA LEU A 303 -27.33 14.72 17.22
C LEU A 303 -28.00 13.38 17.56
N GLY A 304 -28.20 13.09 18.86
CA GLY A 304 -28.88 11.88 19.31
C GLY A 304 -30.42 11.96 19.23
N ASP A 305 -30.99 13.16 19.07
CA ASP A 305 -32.44 13.37 19.01
C ASP A 305 -33.01 13.41 17.58
N ILE A 306 -32.20 13.27 16.54
CA ILE A 306 -32.64 13.34 15.13
C ILE A 306 -33.21 12.01 14.61
N ASP A 307 -33.00 10.90 15.31
CA ASP A 307 -33.49 9.57 14.90
C ASP A 307 -34.86 9.16 15.53
N ASN A 308 -35.61 10.10 16.09
CA ASN A 308 -36.92 9.84 16.69
C ASN A 308 -38.10 10.71 16.14
N GLU A 309 -38.01 11.15 14.88
CA GLU A 309 -39.19 11.66 14.15
C GLU A 309 -39.42 10.90 12.84
#